data_d69b39b731cf40972fa179f25bcbac1d
#
_entry.id   d69b39b731cf40972fa179f25bcbac1d
#
_cell.length_a   1.000
_cell.length_b   1.000
_cell.length_c   1.000
_cell.angle_alpha   90.00
_cell.angle_beta   90.00
_cell.angle_gamma   90.00
#
_symmetry.space_group_name_H-M   'P 1'
#
loop_
_entity.id
_entity.type
_entity.pdbx_description
1 polymer ?
#
loop_
_entity_poly.entity_id
_entity_poly.type
_entity_poly.pdbx_seq_one_letter_code
_entity_poly.pdbx_strand_id
1 'polypeptide(L)'
;MKKLQRTLALVLASIILCLAFTSCSNTGKSIMTKTYTKSATESDGLNLASSATYITQDGKTKKSFSLKGKHEEIKYITVDFGDSVDFNTVVFGEAGKKVTLFEIYGSNEQDANYQFLYQSDCIEGGHTCFLGDVKYRYLRVFVNQSSGNYNVNSFEAYYLKNEKAKDLRVNAYFIAEDIKEDADFSNLDALTDVIVFGTAKFDGQGNIKFYDNDSNEVDEQYYADKVNLLKSKIGDRKINIITDIAMPYGDDNLDIKSMMNEQNVDNLVANIVDFVNKYGFDGYDMDYEFPEDKEDWKRFNNFLRKLDKAMPDKIISLAIAPWDLRFDDDVIKAIDRVEVMLYDMFTAHGYHSIFSTTVNGVNKAIKGGFSPEQIDLGLPFYSRPTNRLGYWGNYNQFGGKIDRYTNLIYFNDFDHDGNPMTAPQYINSVQMVADKTAFAIDAGLGGMMIWHYSCDLPYDDELSLFKAITDTKTAKQK
;
A
#
# COMPACT_ATOMS: atom_id res chain seq x y z
N MET A 1 -8.41 -31.64 15.48
CA MET A 1 -8.22 -30.69 16.60
C MET A 1 -7.13 -29.66 16.30
N LYS A 2 -5.98 -29.96 15.69
CA LYS A 2 -4.95 -28.98 15.35
C LYS A 2 -5.37 -27.94 14.29
N LYS A 3 -6.21 -28.31 13.30
CA LYS A 3 -6.76 -27.34 12.31
C LYS A 3 -7.70 -26.31 12.93
N LEU A 4 -8.48 -26.70 13.94
CA LEU A 4 -9.44 -25.80 14.61
C LEU A 4 -8.73 -24.75 15.49
N GLN A 5 -7.55 -25.07 16.04
CA GLN A 5 -6.76 -24.15 16.84
C GLN A 5 -6.05 -23.08 15.99
N ARG A 6 -5.60 -23.40 14.77
CA ARG A 6 -5.00 -22.43 13.84
C ARG A 6 -6.00 -21.36 13.38
N THR A 7 -7.25 -21.77 13.12
CA THR A 7 -8.32 -20.82 12.77
C THR A 7 -8.70 -19.91 13.96
N LEU A 8 -8.57 -20.41 15.20
CA LEU A 8 -8.89 -19.62 16.40
C LEU A 8 -7.81 -18.56 16.71
N ALA A 9 -6.54 -18.84 16.47
CA ALA A 9 -5.44 -17.89 16.68
C ALA A 9 -5.50 -16.72 15.69
N LEU A 10 -5.78 -16.98 14.42
CA LEU A 10 -6.00 -15.93 13.39
C LEU A 10 -7.26 -15.09 13.68
N VAL A 11 -8.31 -15.68 14.22
CA VAL A 11 -9.54 -14.97 14.61
C VAL A 11 -9.32 -14.11 15.87
N LEU A 12 -8.49 -14.54 16.83
CA LEU A 12 -8.17 -13.74 18.02
C LEU A 12 -7.27 -12.53 17.66
N ALA A 13 -6.30 -12.66 16.78
CA ALA A 13 -5.51 -11.55 16.28
C ALA A 13 -6.39 -10.50 15.59
N SER A 14 -7.38 -10.93 14.80
CA SER A 14 -8.36 -10.05 14.16
C SER A 14 -9.29 -9.34 15.15
N ILE A 15 -9.62 -9.95 16.28
CA ILE A 15 -10.55 -9.37 17.30
C ILE A 15 -9.85 -8.34 18.19
N ILE A 16 -8.57 -8.50 18.50
CA ILE A 16 -7.80 -7.51 19.27
C ILE A 16 -7.59 -6.24 18.46
N LEU A 17 -7.46 -6.34 17.12
CA LEU A 17 -7.37 -5.19 16.22
C LEU A 17 -8.65 -4.32 16.21
N CYS A 18 -9.83 -4.88 16.49
CA CYS A 18 -11.10 -4.15 16.44
C CYS A 18 -11.33 -3.18 17.61
N LEU A 19 -10.61 -3.29 18.72
CA LEU A 19 -10.86 -2.47 19.92
C LEU A 19 -10.07 -1.15 19.96
N ALA A 20 -9.07 -0.96 19.07
CA ALA A 20 -8.22 0.24 19.05
C ALA A 20 -8.77 1.41 18.20
N PHE A 21 -9.85 1.24 17.45
CA PHE A 21 -10.31 2.21 16.44
C PHE A 21 -11.52 3.08 16.81
N THR A 22 -11.95 3.12 18.07
CA THR A 22 -13.16 3.90 18.46
C THR A 22 -12.92 5.38 18.78
N SER A 23 -11.72 5.94 18.54
CA SER A 23 -11.45 7.36 18.84
C SER A 23 -10.66 8.12 17.76
N CYS A 24 -11.13 8.13 16.53
CA CYS A 24 -10.64 9.09 15.52
C CYS A 24 -11.79 9.97 15.00
N SER A 25 -12.27 10.85 15.85
CA SER A 25 -13.13 11.96 15.45
C SER A 25 -12.27 13.20 15.17
N ASN A 26 -12.42 13.81 14.01
CA ASN A 26 -12.01 15.17 13.60
C ASN A 26 -10.62 15.44 13.02
N THR A 27 -9.75 14.49 12.70
CA THR A 27 -8.41 14.80 12.18
C THR A 27 -8.23 14.67 10.67
N GLY A 28 -9.15 14.04 9.92
CA GLY A 28 -8.97 13.74 8.49
C GLY A 28 -8.74 14.96 7.58
N LYS A 29 -9.40 16.09 7.88
CA LYS A 29 -9.32 17.30 7.06
C LYS A 29 -7.94 17.99 7.11
N SER A 30 -7.25 17.90 8.26
CA SER A 30 -5.98 18.60 8.50
C SER A 30 -4.76 17.91 7.87
N ILE A 31 -4.81 16.59 7.72
CA ILE A 31 -3.64 15.78 7.37
C ILE A 31 -3.43 15.74 5.84
N MET A 32 -4.48 15.47 5.08
CA MET A 32 -4.39 15.47 3.61
C MET A 32 -4.03 16.85 3.07
N THR A 33 -4.73 17.89 3.53
CA THR A 33 -4.45 19.27 3.13
C THR A 33 -3.02 19.69 3.50
N LYS A 34 -2.48 19.27 4.65
CA LYS A 34 -1.10 19.60 5.05
C LYS A 34 -0.05 18.90 4.18
N THR A 35 -0.26 17.63 3.83
CA THR A 35 0.67 16.90 2.98
C THR A 35 0.75 17.54 1.59
N TYR A 36 -0.39 17.81 0.96
CA TYR A 36 -0.43 18.45 -0.35
C TYR A 36 -0.02 19.93 -0.32
N THR A 37 -0.41 20.68 0.69
CA THR A 37 0.01 22.09 0.82
C THR A 37 1.52 22.23 1.04
N LYS A 38 2.15 21.26 1.72
CA LYS A 38 3.60 21.25 1.93
C LYS A 38 4.37 20.89 0.67
N SER A 39 3.93 19.87 -0.08
CA SER A 39 4.54 19.53 -1.37
C SER A 39 4.27 20.61 -2.45
N ALA A 40 3.10 21.23 -2.43
CA ALA A 40 2.74 22.31 -3.34
C ALA A 40 3.49 23.62 -3.09
N THR A 41 4.03 23.86 -1.88
CA THR A 41 4.87 25.02 -1.61
C THR A 41 6.30 24.88 -2.11
N GLU A 42 6.77 23.66 -2.37
CA GLU A 42 8.08 23.38 -2.95
C GLU A 42 8.05 23.16 -4.48
N SER A 43 6.90 22.84 -5.04
CA SER A 43 6.62 22.76 -6.48
C SER A 43 5.67 23.88 -6.88
N ASP A 44 5.66 24.33 -8.13
CA ASP A 44 4.80 25.38 -8.71
C ASP A 44 3.27 25.16 -8.56
N GLY A 45 2.85 24.29 -7.62
CA GLY A 45 1.49 23.79 -7.41
C GLY A 45 0.58 24.78 -6.67
N LEU A 46 0.11 25.80 -7.35
CA LEU A 46 -1.02 26.60 -6.84
C LEU A 46 -2.30 25.75 -6.90
N ASN A 47 -3.12 25.83 -5.84
CA ASN A 47 -4.48 25.29 -5.90
C ASN A 47 -5.30 26.07 -6.92
N LEU A 48 -5.51 25.51 -8.10
CA LEU A 48 -6.24 26.11 -9.22
C LEU A 48 -7.71 26.38 -8.85
N ALA A 49 -8.27 25.62 -7.91
CA ALA A 49 -9.63 25.82 -7.42
C ALA A 49 -9.78 26.96 -6.40
N SER A 50 -8.69 27.61 -5.99
CA SER A 50 -8.73 28.72 -5.01
C SER A 50 -9.52 29.93 -5.49
N SER A 51 -9.56 30.17 -6.80
CA SER A 51 -10.32 31.24 -7.47
C SER A 51 -11.55 30.74 -8.23
N ALA A 52 -11.83 29.43 -8.19
CA ALA A 52 -12.93 28.84 -8.94
C ALA A 52 -14.30 29.27 -8.43
N THR A 53 -15.25 29.29 -9.34
CA THR A 53 -16.68 29.47 -9.05
C THR A 53 -17.36 28.09 -9.06
N TYR A 54 -18.28 27.87 -8.15
CA TYR A 54 -19.00 26.60 -8.02
C TYR A 54 -20.46 26.77 -8.39
N ILE A 55 -20.91 26.00 -9.39
CA ILE A 55 -22.26 26.08 -9.92
C ILE A 55 -23.01 24.83 -9.47
N THR A 56 -24.07 25.03 -8.67
CA THR A 56 -24.94 23.95 -8.19
C THR A 56 -25.85 23.43 -9.30
N GLN A 57 -26.40 22.25 -9.15
CA GLN A 57 -27.28 21.61 -10.11
C GLN A 57 -28.52 22.45 -10.48
N ASP A 58 -28.99 23.33 -9.57
CA ASP A 58 -30.06 24.29 -9.83
C ASP A 58 -29.58 25.62 -10.42
N GLY A 59 -28.33 25.68 -10.91
CA GLY A 59 -27.73 26.83 -11.58
C GLY A 59 -27.26 27.96 -10.68
N LYS A 60 -27.31 27.81 -9.35
CA LYS A 60 -26.85 28.85 -8.44
C LYS A 60 -25.33 28.83 -8.30
N THR A 61 -24.75 30.00 -8.30
CA THR A 61 -23.30 30.20 -8.12
C THR A 61 -22.92 30.36 -6.67
N LYS A 62 -21.83 29.70 -6.25
CA LYS A 62 -21.22 29.80 -4.92
C LYS A 62 -19.74 30.10 -5.00
N LYS A 63 -19.19 30.70 -3.95
CA LYS A 63 -17.75 30.99 -3.80
C LYS A 63 -16.97 29.91 -3.06
N SER A 64 -17.66 28.90 -2.53
CA SER A 64 -17.03 27.78 -1.82
C SER A 64 -17.65 26.47 -2.27
N PHE A 65 -16.82 25.43 -2.36
CA PHE A 65 -17.28 24.08 -2.68
C PHE A 65 -18.16 23.54 -1.55
N SER A 66 -19.34 23.04 -1.89
CA SER A 66 -20.21 22.34 -0.96
C SER A 66 -21.23 21.51 -1.72
N LEU A 67 -21.04 20.19 -1.71
CA LEU A 67 -21.94 19.22 -2.32
C LEU A 67 -22.57 18.37 -1.20
N LYS A 68 -23.87 18.64 -0.93
CA LYS A 68 -24.62 17.96 0.13
C LYS A 68 -25.83 17.26 -0.47
N GLY A 69 -26.09 16.04 0.00
CA GLY A 69 -27.24 15.27 -0.39
C GLY A 69 -27.74 14.37 0.74
N LYS A 70 -28.97 13.85 0.54
CA LYS A 70 -29.56 12.80 1.38
C LYS A 70 -29.01 11.43 0.94
N HIS A 71 -29.26 10.41 1.75
CA HIS A 71 -28.99 9.03 1.39
C HIS A 71 -29.59 8.70 -0.01
N GLU A 72 -28.78 8.09 -0.88
CA GLU A 72 -29.13 7.71 -2.26
C GLU A 72 -29.52 8.87 -3.19
N GLU A 73 -29.37 10.12 -2.78
CA GLU A 73 -29.63 11.27 -3.63
C GLU A 73 -28.45 11.55 -4.54
N ILE A 74 -28.63 11.39 -5.86
CA ILE A 74 -27.59 11.72 -6.85
C ILE A 74 -27.55 13.23 -7.03
N LYS A 75 -26.38 13.81 -6.80
CA LYS A 75 -26.14 15.24 -7.01
C LYS A 75 -24.78 15.51 -7.63
N TYR A 76 -24.70 16.64 -8.31
CA TYR A 76 -23.43 17.14 -8.80
C TYR A 76 -23.24 18.64 -8.48
N ILE A 77 -21.99 19.06 -8.57
CA ILE A 77 -21.57 20.46 -8.57
C ILE A 77 -20.56 20.65 -9.71
N THR A 78 -20.67 21.77 -10.42
CA THR A 78 -19.73 22.13 -11.46
C THR A 78 -18.73 23.15 -10.91
N VAL A 79 -17.45 22.89 -11.09
CA VAL A 79 -16.32 23.78 -10.78
C VAL A 79 -15.99 24.52 -12.06
N ASP A 80 -16.07 25.84 -12.09
CA ASP A 80 -15.65 26.71 -13.18
C ASP A 80 -14.34 27.40 -12.79
N PHE A 81 -13.26 27.07 -13.45
CA PHE A 81 -11.94 27.67 -13.25
C PHE A 81 -11.81 29.08 -13.89
N GLY A 82 -12.83 29.51 -14.65
CA GLY A 82 -12.81 30.76 -15.41
C GLY A 82 -12.24 30.59 -16.81
N ASP A 83 -11.09 29.95 -16.93
CA ASP A 83 -10.43 29.59 -18.17
C ASP A 83 -10.11 28.09 -18.25
N SER A 84 -9.72 27.60 -19.43
CA SER A 84 -9.21 26.23 -19.61
C SER A 84 -7.82 26.11 -18.97
N VAL A 85 -7.68 25.28 -17.96
CA VAL A 85 -6.46 25.08 -17.18
C VAL A 85 -5.95 23.65 -17.28
N ASP A 86 -4.63 23.48 -17.24
CA ASP A 86 -3.99 22.18 -17.16
C ASP A 86 -3.96 21.72 -15.69
N PHE A 87 -4.36 20.48 -15.43
CA PHE A 87 -4.27 19.84 -14.11
C PHE A 87 -4.17 18.33 -14.25
N ASN A 88 -3.68 17.66 -13.20
CA ASN A 88 -3.58 16.18 -13.19
C ASN A 88 -4.01 15.55 -11.86
N THR A 89 -4.27 16.36 -10.85
CA THR A 89 -4.61 15.89 -9.50
C THR A 89 -5.77 16.70 -8.94
N VAL A 90 -6.79 15.98 -8.44
CA VAL A 90 -7.93 16.56 -7.73
C VAL A 90 -7.97 15.98 -6.32
N VAL A 91 -8.15 16.83 -5.32
CA VAL A 91 -8.30 16.42 -3.92
C VAL A 91 -9.66 16.88 -3.41
N PHE A 92 -10.41 15.97 -2.81
CA PHE A 92 -11.63 16.35 -2.14
C PHE A 92 -11.77 15.70 -0.77
N GLY A 93 -12.55 16.32 0.11
CA GLY A 93 -12.78 15.82 1.45
C GLY A 93 -14.26 15.73 1.78
N GLU A 94 -14.64 14.67 2.43
CA GLU A 94 -15.97 14.41 2.92
C GLU A 94 -16.00 14.33 4.44
N ALA A 95 -16.86 15.14 5.08
CA ALA A 95 -16.93 15.20 6.53
C ALA A 95 -17.60 13.96 7.16
N GLY A 96 -18.49 13.29 6.45
CA GLY A 96 -19.37 12.24 6.99
C GLY A 96 -18.91 10.82 6.68
N LYS A 97 -17.94 10.60 5.82
CA LYS A 97 -17.54 9.26 5.33
C LYS A 97 -18.72 8.44 4.81
N LYS A 98 -19.57 9.05 4.00
CA LYS A 98 -20.81 8.45 3.52
C LYS A 98 -20.85 8.23 2.02
N VAL A 99 -20.02 8.93 1.23
CA VAL A 99 -19.93 8.74 -0.22
C VAL A 99 -19.30 7.39 -0.51
N THR A 100 -20.00 6.58 -1.30
CA THR A 100 -19.56 5.23 -1.71
C THR A 100 -19.29 5.12 -3.20
N LEU A 101 -19.80 6.05 -4.02
CA LEU A 101 -19.46 6.14 -5.43
C LEU A 101 -19.51 7.60 -5.89
N PHE A 102 -18.46 8.05 -6.56
CA PHE A 102 -18.42 9.35 -7.21
C PHE A 102 -17.73 9.30 -8.56
N GLU A 103 -18.02 10.29 -9.38
CA GLU A 103 -17.46 10.45 -10.72
C GLU A 103 -17.03 11.88 -10.98
N ILE A 104 -16.03 12.06 -11.85
CA ILE A 104 -15.56 13.35 -12.32
C ILE A 104 -15.61 13.37 -13.85
N TYR A 105 -16.17 14.47 -14.38
CA TYR A 105 -16.23 14.77 -15.82
C TYR A 105 -15.62 16.12 -16.09
N GLY A 106 -14.96 16.27 -17.24
CA GLY A 106 -14.38 17.54 -17.70
C GLY A 106 -15.01 18.05 -18.99
N SER A 107 -15.15 19.37 -19.11
CA SER A 107 -15.58 20.04 -20.34
C SER A 107 -14.97 21.43 -20.47
N ASN A 108 -14.90 21.93 -21.72
CA ASN A 108 -14.63 23.34 -22.02
C ASN A 108 -15.91 24.14 -22.29
N GLU A 109 -17.06 23.49 -22.23
CA GLU A 109 -18.39 24.08 -22.37
C GLU A 109 -19.21 23.83 -21.10
N GLN A 110 -19.87 24.87 -20.57
CA GLN A 110 -20.51 24.80 -19.26
C GLN A 110 -21.60 23.71 -19.18
N ASP A 111 -22.40 23.56 -20.22
CA ASP A 111 -23.60 22.70 -20.18
C ASP A 111 -23.58 21.54 -21.19
N ALA A 112 -22.44 21.32 -21.86
CA ALA A 112 -22.32 20.30 -22.91
C ALA A 112 -20.93 19.63 -22.93
N ASN A 113 -20.82 18.56 -23.72
CA ASN A 113 -19.57 17.89 -24.10
C ASN A 113 -18.66 17.42 -22.93
N TYR A 114 -19.28 17.01 -21.80
CA TYR A 114 -18.56 16.46 -20.67
C TYR A 114 -17.95 15.10 -20.99
N GLN A 115 -16.64 14.98 -20.83
CA GLN A 115 -15.89 13.74 -20.97
C GLN A 115 -15.69 13.12 -19.60
N PHE A 116 -15.86 11.80 -19.49
CA PHE A 116 -15.56 11.04 -18.29
C PHE A 116 -14.05 11.07 -18.02
N LEU A 117 -13.65 11.35 -16.78
CA LEU A 117 -12.26 11.43 -16.36
C LEU A 117 -11.91 10.43 -15.27
N TYR A 118 -12.83 10.20 -14.33
CA TYR A 118 -12.50 9.46 -13.14
C TYR A 118 -13.75 8.92 -12.44
N GLN A 119 -13.59 7.75 -11.82
CA GLN A 119 -14.56 7.16 -10.91
C GLN A 119 -13.83 6.51 -9.74
N SER A 120 -14.43 6.52 -8.56
CA SER A 120 -14.05 5.64 -7.46
C SER A 120 -15.26 5.21 -6.66
N ASP A 121 -15.23 3.96 -6.23
CA ASP A 121 -16.09 3.40 -5.21
C ASP A 121 -15.33 3.29 -3.88
N CYS A 122 -16.03 3.13 -2.76
CA CYS A 122 -15.44 2.84 -1.45
C CYS A 122 -14.45 3.90 -0.91
N ILE A 123 -14.74 5.19 -1.09
CA ILE A 123 -13.80 6.28 -0.75
C ILE A 123 -13.75 6.68 0.72
N GLU A 124 -14.77 6.49 1.48
CA GLU A 124 -14.87 6.77 2.93
C GLU A 124 -14.00 7.93 3.48
N GLY A 125 -14.34 9.17 3.16
CA GLY A 125 -13.66 10.36 3.69
C GLY A 125 -13.01 11.21 2.61
N GLY A 126 -11.72 11.52 2.73
CA GLY A 126 -10.99 12.28 1.73
C GLY A 126 -10.34 11.39 0.68
N HIS A 127 -10.21 11.88 -0.55
CA HIS A 127 -9.57 11.16 -1.63
C HIS A 127 -8.74 12.08 -2.52
N THR A 128 -7.65 11.56 -3.05
CA THR A 128 -6.86 12.20 -4.08
C THR A 128 -6.99 11.40 -5.37
N CYS A 129 -7.48 12.05 -6.40
CA CYS A 129 -7.70 11.48 -7.72
C CYS A 129 -6.56 11.87 -8.64
N PHE A 130 -5.79 10.92 -9.12
CA PHE A 130 -4.84 11.15 -10.20
C PHE A 130 -5.52 10.92 -11.54
N LEU A 131 -5.65 12.00 -12.33
CA LEU A 131 -6.39 12.01 -13.59
C LEU A 131 -5.50 11.79 -14.82
N GLY A 132 -4.15 11.80 -14.64
CA GLY A 132 -3.25 12.10 -15.74
C GLY A 132 -3.36 13.55 -16.19
N ASP A 133 -2.58 13.95 -17.19
CA ASP A 133 -2.60 15.33 -17.70
C ASP A 133 -3.88 15.60 -18.50
N VAL A 134 -4.69 16.53 -18.02
CA VAL A 134 -5.94 16.93 -18.65
C VAL A 134 -6.04 18.46 -18.69
N LYS A 135 -6.89 18.99 -19.61
CA LYS A 135 -7.06 20.43 -19.80
C LYS A 135 -8.54 20.78 -20.01
N TYR A 136 -9.15 21.35 -18.96
CA TYR A 136 -10.57 21.75 -18.99
C TYR A 136 -10.80 23.05 -18.25
N ARG A 137 -11.88 23.76 -18.61
CA ARG A 137 -12.42 24.90 -17.85
C ARG A 137 -13.39 24.43 -16.77
N TYR A 138 -14.21 23.44 -17.07
CA TYR A 138 -15.26 22.97 -16.17
C TYR A 138 -14.96 21.54 -15.71
N LEU A 139 -15.08 21.28 -14.39
CA LEU A 139 -15.19 19.95 -13.84
C LEU A 139 -16.56 19.76 -13.23
N ARG A 140 -17.19 18.64 -13.52
CA ARG A 140 -18.43 18.24 -12.87
C ARG A 140 -18.18 17.04 -11.97
N VAL A 141 -18.43 17.21 -10.67
CA VAL A 141 -18.25 16.19 -9.64
C VAL A 141 -19.61 15.67 -9.22
N PHE A 142 -19.85 14.39 -9.46
CA PHE A 142 -21.08 13.68 -9.08
C PHE A 142 -20.83 12.86 -7.82
N VAL A 143 -21.81 12.84 -6.92
CA VAL A 143 -22.00 11.76 -5.95
C VAL A 143 -23.13 10.88 -6.45
N ASN A 144 -22.79 9.64 -6.81
CA ASN A 144 -23.72 8.69 -7.41
C ASN A 144 -24.35 7.73 -6.40
N GLN A 145 -23.58 7.40 -5.34
CA GLN A 145 -24.05 6.56 -4.25
C GLN A 145 -23.53 7.06 -2.89
N SER A 146 -24.31 6.81 -1.85
CA SER A 146 -23.91 7.11 -0.47
C SER A 146 -24.59 6.16 0.51
N SER A 147 -23.88 5.83 1.60
CA SER A 147 -24.41 5.01 2.72
C SER A 147 -25.20 5.82 3.74
N GLY A 148 -25.48 7.09 3.47
CA GLY A 148 -26.21 8.00 4.33
C GLY A 148 -26.18 9.44 3.79
N ASN A 149 -26.67 10.40 4.56
CA ASN A 149 -26.56 11.80 4.16
C ASN A 149 -25.09 12.21 4.06
N TYR A 150 -24.69 12.84 3.00
CA TYR A 150 -23.31 13.19 2.70
C TYR A 150 -23.05 14.68 2.65
N ASN A 151 -21.78 15.06 2.87
CA ASN A 151 -21.31 16.44 2.80
C ASN A 151 -19.85 16.45 2.32
N VAL A 152 -19.66 16.55 1.01
CA VAL A 152 -18.35 16.82 0.41
C VAL A 152 -18.13 18.34 0.50
N ASN A 153 -17.13 18.76 1.27
CA ASN A 153 -16.99 20.14 1.71
C ASN A 153 -15.63 20.77 1.38
N SER A 154 -14.74 20.04 0.72
CA SER A 154 -13.49 20.59 0.17
C SER A 154 -13.23 20.03 -1.22
N PHE A 155 -12.68 20.87 -2.06
CA PHE A 155 -12.25 20.54 -3.41
C PHE A 155 -11.02 21.38 -3.75
N GLU A 156 -9.97 20.72 -4.24
CA GLU A 156 -8.74 21.33 -4.68
C GLU A 156 -8.31 20.70 -6.01
N ALA A 157 -7.63 21.44 -6.86
CA ALA A 157 -7.12 20.95 -8.13
C ALA A 157 -5.69 21.45 -8.35
N TYR A 158 -4.81 20.58 -8.83
CA TYR A 158 -3.39 20.84 -8.96
C TYR A 158 -2.83 20.30 -10.27
N TYR A 159 -1.80 20.97 -10.78
CA TYR A 159 -0.89 20.39 -11.77
C TYR A 159 0.42 20.07 -11.08
N LEU A 160 0.65 18.82 -10.74
CA LEU A 160 1.79 18.37 -9.96
C LEU A 160 2.70 17.48 -10.80
N LYS A 161 3.91 17.92 -11.02
CA LYS A 161 5.02 17.16 -11.59
C LYS A 161 6.16 17.11 -10.57
N ASN A 162 6.89 16.02 -10.53
CA ASN A 162 7.95 15.82 -9.53
C ASN A 162 9.11 15.03 -10.15
N GLU A 163 10.30 15.64 -10.16
CA GLU A 163 11.51 14.97 -10.67
C GLU A 163 11.86 13.70 -9.90
N LYS A 164 11.51 13.64 -8.60
CA LYS A 164 11.71 12.44 -7.78
C LYS A 164 10.87 11.23 -8.23
N ALA A 165 9.86 11.41 -9.09
CA ALA A 165 9.06 10.31 -9.62
C ALA A 165 9.90 9.22 -10.29
N LYS A 166 11.00 9.58 -10.96
CA LYS A 166 11.94 8.64 -11.60
C LYS A 166 12.65 7.75 -10.58
N ASP A 167 12.94 8.30 -9.39
CA ASP A 167 13.74 7.66 -8.34
C ASP A 167 12.87 6.89 -7.33
N LEU A 168 11.54 6.94 -7.46
CA LEU A 168 10.62 6.17 -6.61
C LEU A 168 10.94 4.68 -6.73
N ARG A 169 11.35 4.06 -5.62
CA ARG A 169 11.58 2.62 -5.55
C ARG A 169 10.27 1.85 -5.79
N VAL A 170 10.38 0.68 -6.38
CA VAL A 170 9.28 -0.29 -6.49
C VAL A 170 9.86 -1.63 -6.06
N ASN A 171 9.54 -2.06 -4.86
CA ASN A 171 9.96 -3.34 -4.34
C ASN A 171 8.77 -4.32 -4.24
N ALA A 172 9.04 -5.59 -4.44
CA ALA A 172 8.02 -6.61 -4.33
C ALA A 172 8.53 -7.83 -3.58
N TYR A 173 7.69 -8.37 -2.70
CA TYR A 173 7.92 -9.66 -2.10
C TYR A 173 7.72 -10.77 -3.12
N PHE A 174 8.70 -11.65 -3.21
CA PHE A 174 8.69 -12.88 -3.99
C PHE A 174 8.58 -14.05 -3.05
N ILE A 175 7.43 -14.70 -3.03
CA ILE A 175 7.29 -15.96 -2.31
C ILE A 175 8.19 -16.99 -2.99
N ALA A 176 9.18 -17.52 -2.27
CA ALA A 176 10.19 -18.39 -2.86
C ALA A 176 9.58 -19.61 -3.58
N GLU A 177 8.46 -20.12 -3.08
CA GLU A 177 7.74 -21.24 -3.68
C GLU A 177 7.08 -20.90 -5.03
N ASP A 178 6.81 -19.61 -5.31
CA ASP A 178 6.28 -19.15 -6.59
C ASP A 178 7.38 -18.92 -7.64
N ILE A 179 8.65 -18.96 -7.24
CA ILE A 179 9.79 -18.87 -8.17
C ILE A 179 9.95 -20.21 -8.87
N LYS A 180 9.35 -20.32 -10.07
CA LYS A 180 9.32 -21.50 -10.92
C LYS A 180 9.68 -21.15 -12.36
N GLU A 181 10.11 -22.12 -13.15
CA GLU A 181 10.49 -21.87 -14.55
C GLU A 181 9.34 -21.35 -15.41
N ASP A 182 8.13 -21.78 -15.13
CA ASP A 182 6.88 -21.41 -15.82
C ASP A 182 6.15 -20.21 -15.19
N ALA A 183 6.71 -19.60 -14.13
CA ALA A 183 6.14 -18.39 -13.55
C ALA A 183 6.27 -17.19 -14.48
N ASP A 184 5.34 -16.24 -14.36
CA ASP A 184 5.40 -14.99 -15.10
C ASP A 184 6.38 -14.00 -14.46
N PHE A 185 7.39 -13.60 -15.21
CA PHE A 185 8.39 -12.61 -14.82
C PHE A 185 8.30 -11.31 -15.64
N SER A 186 7.20 -11.10 -16.37
CA SER A 186 7.03 -9.93 -17.24
C SER A 186 7.04 -8.58 -16.49
N ASN A 187 6.72 -8.59 -15.20
CA ASN A 187 6.69 -7.40 -14.36
C ASN A 187 8.07 -6.97 -13.80
N LEU A 188 9.15 -7.72 -14.05
CA LEU A 188 10.48 -7.40 -13.49
C LEU A 188 11.01 -6.01 -13.90
N ASP A 189 10.68 -5.54 -15.10
CA ASP A 189 11.14 -4.21 -15.57
C ASP A 189 10.49 -3.04 -14.81
N ALA A 190 9.43 -3.29 -14.05
CA ALA A 190 8.81 -2.32 -13.17
C ALA A 190 9.53 -2.17 -11.82
N LEU A 191 10.40 -3.12 -11.45
CA LEU A 191 11.00 -3.22 -10.13
C LEU A 191 12.37 -2.55 -10.03
N THR A 192 12.65 -2.03 -8.85
CA THR A 192 14.00 -1.64 -8.42
C THR A 192 14.60 -2.64 -7.45
N ASP A 193 13.75 -3.37 -6.72
CA ASP A 193 14.17 -4.33 -5.71
C ASP A 193 13.21 -5.52 -5.65
N VAL A 194 13.74 -6.68 -5.29
CA VAL A 194 12.98 -7.87 -4.94
C VAL A 194 13.34 -8.33 -3.54
N ILE A 195 12.33 -8.77 -2.77
CA ILE A 195 12.51 -9.34 -1.44
C ILE A 195 12.10 -10.81 -1.49
N VAL A 196 13.07 -11.71 -1.36
CA VAL A 196 12.82 -13.16 -1.37
C VAL A 196 12.35 -13.59 0.01
N PHE A 197 11.15 -14.16 0.09
CA PHE A 197 10.46 -14.50 1.33
C PHE A 197 10.00 -15.97 1.37
N GLY A 198 10.01 -16.56 2.55
CA GLY A 198 9.18 -17.73 2.88
C GLY A 198 9.94 -19.03 3.16
N THR A 199 10.68 -19.61 2.22
CA THR A 199 11.32 -20.92 2.38
C THR A 199 12.36 -20.96 3.51
N ALA A 200 13.19 -19.90 3.66
CA ALA A 200 14.12 -19.78 4.78
C ALA A 200 13.39 -19.26 6.02
N LYS A 201 13.60 -19.91 7.18
CA LYS A 201 12.95 -19.54 8.46
C LYS A 201 13.93 -19.67 9.61
N PHE A 202 13.79 -18.80 10.62
CA PHE A 202 14.53 -18.95 11.88
C PHE A 202 13.90 -20.00 12.81
N ASP A 203 14.74 -20.65 13.61
CA ASP A 203 14.32 -21.31 14.84
C ASP A 203 14.48 -20.38 16.06
N GLY A 204 14.03 -20.80 17.24
CA GLY A 204 14.11 -20.02 18.47
C GLY A 204 15.53 -19.71 18.97
N GLN A 205 16.58 -20.25 18.34
CA GLN A 205 17.98 -19.97 18.59
C GLN A 205 18.60 -19.04 17.53
N GLY A 206 17.81 -18.64 16.50
CA GLY A 206 18.29 -17.81 15.39
C GLY A 206 19.08 -18.57 14.34
N ASN A 207 18.97 -19.91 14.29
CA ASN A 207 19.52 -20.69 13.19
C ASN A 207 18.52 -20.70 12.02
N ILE A 208 19.04 -20.80 10.79
CA ILE A 208 18.24 -20.79 9.57
C ILE A 208 17.96 -22.22 9.15
N LYS A 209 16.71 -22.53 8.89
CA LYS A 209 16.20 -23.78 8.34
C LYS A 209 15.36 -23.52 7.11
N PHE A 210 15.17 -24.54 6.28
CA PHE A 210 14.46 -24.43 5.01
C PHE A 210 13.23 -25.34 5.01
N TYR A 211 12.12 -24.80 4.47
CA TYR A 211 10.84 -25.51 4.42
C TYR A 211 10.16 -25.30 3.07
N ASP A 212 9.46 -26.32 2.59
CA ASP A 212 8.55 -26.17 1.45
C ASP A 212 7.17 -25.63 1.87
N ASN A 213 6.26 -25.44 0.89
CA ASN A 213 4.90 -24.95 1.14
C ASN A 213 4.06 -25.86 2.06
N ASP A 214 4.37 -27.16 2.08
CA ASP A 214 3.69 -28.13 2.96
C ASP A 214 4.29 -28.14 4.38
N SER A 215 5.23 -27.22 4.66
CA SER A 215 5.99 -27.13 5.91
C SER A 215 6.87 -28.36 6.20
N ASN A 216 7.29 -29.09 5.18
CA ASN A 216 8.32 -30.11 5.33
C ASN A 216 9.71 -29.46 5.32
N GLU A 217 10.59 -29.88 6.23
CA GLU A 217 11.99 -29.45 6.21
C GLU A 217 12.67 -29.99 4.95
N VAL A 218 13.31 -29.09 4.18
CA VAL A 218 14.04 -29.40 2.96
C VAL A 218 15.51 -29.02 3.12
N ASP A 219 16.36 -29.49 2.21
CA ASP A 219 17.77 -29.08 2.22
C ASP A 219 17.95 -27.64 1.69
N GLU A 220 19.10 -27.07 2.01
CA GLU A 220 19.45 -25.69 1.59
C GLU A 220 19.55 -25.56 0.06
N GLN A 221 19.84 -26.66 -0.68
CA GLN A 221 19.91 -26.63 -2.14
C GLN A 221 18.57 -26.26 -2.77
N TYR A 222 17.47 -26.70 -2.15
CA TYR A 222 16.13 -26.33 -2.58
C TYR A 222 15.92 -24.80 -2.62
N TYR A 223 16.35 -24.09 -1.58
CA TYR A 223 16.32 -22.62 -1.55
C TYR A 223 17.31 -22.02 -2.55
N ALA A 224 18.53 -22.55 -2.62
CA ALA A 224 19.55 -22.07 -3.54
C ALA A 224 19.09 -22.13 -5.01
N ASP A 225 18.38 -23.20 -5.40
CA ASP A 225 17.83 -23.33 -6.76
C ASP A 225 16.81 -22.24 -7.08
N LYS A 226 15.93 -21.87 -6.12
CA LYS A 226 14.98 -20.77 -6.27
C LYS A 226 15.68 -19.43 -6.47
N VAL A 227 16.68 -19.13 -5.64
CA VAL A 227 17.46 -17.88 -5.73
C VAL A 227 18.23 -17.81 -7.04
N ASN A 228 18.85 -18.91 -7.47
CA ASN A 228 19.57 -18.97 -8.75
C ASN A 228 18.65 -18.78 -9.95
N LEU A 229 17.47 -19.38 -9.92
CA LEU A 229 16.46 -19.17 -10.95
C LEU A 229 16.03 -17.71 -11.00
N LEU A 230 15.68 -17.10 -9.86
CA LEU A 230 15.32 -15.68 -9.82
C LEU A 230 16.42 -14.78 -10.39
N LYS A 231 17.68 -15.00 -9.99
CA LYS A 231 18.83 -14.27 -10.52
C LYS A 231 18.95 -14.43 -12.03
N SER A 232 18.72 -15.63 -12.56
CA SER A 232 18.75 -15.87 -14.00
C SER A 232 17.65 -15.13 -14.75
N LYS A 233 16.44 -15.01 -14.16
CA LYS A 233 15.31 -14.25 -14.73
C LYS A 233 15.53 -12.74 -14.64
N ILE A 234 16.15 -12.26 -13.56
CA ILE A 234 16.56 -10.85 -13.42
C ILE A 234 17.61 -10.49 -14.49
N GLY A 235 18.60 -11.34 -14.72
CA GLY A 235 19.65 -11.12 -15.73
C GLY A 235 20.45 -9.84 -15.44
N ASP A 236 20.64 -9.00 -16.48
CA ASP A 236 21.42 -7.76 -16.40
C ASP A 236 20.65 -6.55 -15.86
N ARG A 237 19.43 -6.73 -15.38
CA ARG A 237 18.62 -5.64 -14.79
C ARG A 237 19.27 -5.13 -13.51
N LYS A 238 19.18 -3.83 -13.29
CA LYS A 238 19.63 -3.20 -12.03
C LYS A 238 18.56 -3.31 -10.97
N ILE A 239 18.37 -4.50 -10.43
CA ILE A 239 17.42 -4.83 -9.39
C ILE A 239 18.22 -5.34 -8.19
N ASN A 240 18.05 -4.72 -7.02
CA ASN A 240 18.63 -5.27 -5.80
C ASN A 240 17.87 -6.52 -5.38
N ILE A 241 18.57 -7.51 -4.87
CA ILE A 241 17.98 -8.74 -4.36
C ILE A 241 18.19 -8.77 -2.84
N ILE A 242 17.10 -8.64 -2.10
CA ILE A 242 17.08 -8.62 -0.65
C ILE A 242 16.45 -9.93 -0.19
N THR A 243 16.84 -10.44 0.95
CA THR A 243 16.22 -11.62 1.54
C THR A 243 15.48 -11.25 2.81
N ASP A 244 14.30 -11.80 2.98
CA ASP A 244 13.64 -11.96 4.28
C ASP A 244 13.82 -13.41 4.75
N ILE A 245 14.08 -13.60 6.02
CA ILE A 245 14.10 -14.92 6.65
C ILE A 245 12.92 -14.94 7.62
N ALA A 246 11.91 -15.72 7.29
CA ALA A 246 10.66 -15.72 8.01
C ALA A 246 10.85 -16.00 9.52
N MET A 247 10.13 -15.23 10.33
CA MET A 247 10.12 -15.41 11.78
C MET A 247 9.53 -16.78 12.16
N PRO A 248 9.96 -17.39 13.27
CA PRO A 248 9.34 -18.59 13.75
C PRO A 248 7.89 -18.31 14.17
N TYR A 249 6.95 -18.97 13.54
CA TYR A 249 5.55 -18.91 13.93
C TYR A 249 5.27 -19.94 15.04
N GLY A 250 5.05 -19.45 16.25
CA GLY A 250 4.75 -20.28 17.42
C GLY A 250 3.75 -19.61 18.36
N ASP A 251 3.32 -20.35 19.38
CA ASP A 251 2.47 -19.80 20.43
C ASP A 251 3.25 -18.72 21.20
N ASP A 252 2.68 -17.50 21.31
CA ASP A 252 3.15 -16.39 22.14
C ASP A 252 4.47 -15.70 21.75
N ASN A 253 4.94 -15.78 20.50
CA ASN A 253 6.21 -15.17 20.07
C ASN A 253 7.45 -15.57 20.92
N LEU A 254 7.39 -16.69 21.63
CA LEU A 254 8.44 -17.13 22.53
C LEU A 254 9.76 -17.39 21.80
N ASP A 255 9.68 -17.95 20.60
CA ASP A 255 10.87 -18.24 19.79
C ASP A 255 11.52 -16.95 19.28
N ILE A 256 10.72 -15.96 18.86
CA ILE A 256 11.23 -14.63 18.46
C ILE A 256 11.90 -13.93 19.64
N LYS A 257 11.25 -13.94 20.81
CA LYS A 257 11.82 -13.38 22.04
C LYS A 257 13.11 -14.09 22.46
N SER A 258 13.19 -15.41 22.25
CA SER A 258 14.36 -16.23 22.55
C SER A 258 15.54 -15.91 21.62
N MET A 259 15.32 -15.84 20.30
CA MET A 259 16.42 -15.58 19.37
C MET A 259 16.99 -14.15 19.47
N MET A 260 16.20 -13.19 19.94
CA MET A 260 16.64 -11.79 20.14
C MET A 260 17.13 -11.49 21.57
N ASN A 261 17.18 -12.48 22.47
CA ASN A 261 17.72 -12.26 23.82
C ASN A 261 19.24 -12.06 23.80
N GLU A 262 19.80 -11.61 24.94
CA GLU A 262 21.24 -11.30 25.07
C GLU A 262 22.17 -12.49 24.77
N GLN A 263 21.67 -13.74 24.90
CA GLN A 263 22.47 -14.93 24.67
C GLN A 263 22.52 -15.31 23.18
N ASN A 264 21.43 -15.08 22.44
CA ASN A 264 21.26 -15.57 21.07
C ASN A 264 21.42 -14.48 20.00
N VAL A 265 21.24 -13.20 20.34
CA VAL A 265 21.23 -12.11 19.37
C VAL A 265 22.51 -12.00 18.54
N ASP A 266 23.67 -12.31 19.10
CA ASP A 266 24.93 -12.28 18.35
C ASP A 266 25.01 -13.43 17.35
N ASN A 267 24.48 -14.61 17.70
CA ASN A 267 24.35 -15.74 16.77
C ASN A 267 23.35 -15.44 15.65
N LEU A 268 22.20 -14.83 15.99
CA LEU A 268 21.19 -14.40 15.01
C LEU A 268 21.81 -13.45 13.97
N VAL A 269 22.52 -12.41 14.44
CA VAL A 269 23.19 -11.44 13.56
C VAL A 269 24.24 -12.12 12.68
N ALA A 270 25.08 -13.00 13.27
CA ALA A 270 26.10 -13.72 12.50
C ALA A 270 25.48 -14.60 11.41
N ASN A 271 24.41 -15.32 11.72
CA ASN A 271 23.72 -16.17 10.73
C ASN A 271 23.10 -15.36 9.59
N ILE A 272 22.53 -14.17 9.87
CA ILE A 272 22.01 -13.26 8.84
C ILE A 272 23.15 -12.79 7.93
N VAL A 273 24.25 -12.31 8.51
CA VAL A 273 25.43 -11.83 7.77
C VAL A 273 26.00 -12.91 6.86
N ASP A 274 26.18 -14.12 7.40
CA ASP A 274 26.70 -15.26 6.65
C ASP A 274 25.75 -15.65 5.51
N PHE A 275 24.44 -15.63 5.75
CA PHE A 275 23.42 -15.95 4.76
C PHE A 275 23.38 -14.93 3.63
N VAL A 276 23.33 -13.63 3.96
CA VAL A 276 23.36 -12.53 2.99
C VAL A 276 24.60 -12.59 2.11
N ASN A 277 25.76 -12.83 2.72
CA ASN A 277 27.04 -12.94 1.99
C ASN A 277 27.10 -14.20 1.15
N LYS A 278 26.67 -15.35 1.68
CA LYS A 278 26.68 -16.63 0.96
C LYS A 278 25.90 -16.59 -0.35
N TYR A 279 24.74 -15.99 -0.32
CA TYR A 279 23.89 -15.84 -1.49
C TYR A 279 24.17 -14.57 -2.31
N GLY A 280 25.01 -13.68 -1.81
CA GLY A 280 25.32 -12.40 -2.48
C GLY A 280 24.08 -11.52 -2.61
N PHE A 281 23.29 -11.45 -1.55
CA PHE A 281 22.17 -10.52 -1.46
C PHE A 281 22.65 -9.09 -1.21
N ASP A 282 21.87 -8.12 -1.66
CA ASP A 282 22.15 -6.69 -1.50
C ASP A 282 21.69 -6.17 -0.15
N GLY A 283 20.84 -6.91 0.55
CA GLY A 283 20.32 -6.52 1.86
C GLY A 283 19.56 -7.64 2.56
N TYR A 284 19.06 -7.25 3.74
CA TYR A 284 18.21 -8.06 4.59
C TYR A 284 16.96 -7.27 4.97
N ASP A 285 15.81 -7.87 4.75
CA ASP A 285 14.52 -7.40 5.22
C ASP A 285 14.06 -8.19 6.43
N MET A 286 13.26 -7.59 7.29
CA MET A 286 12.72 -8.27 8.46
C MET A 286 11.25 -7.98 8.66
N ASP A 287 10.44 -9.01 8.59
CA ASP A 287 9.02 -9.00 8.88
C ASP A 287 8.77 -9.56 10.29
N TYR A 288 8.70 -8.66 11.29
CA TYR A 288 8.39 -9.02 12.69
C TYR A 288 6.99 -8.53 13.07
N GLU A 289 6.02 -9.42 13.04
CA GLU A 289 4.61 -9.13 13.32
C GLU A 289 4.16 -9.70 14.68
N PHE A 290 4.22 -9.01 15.81
CA PHE A 290 4.76 -7.66 16.05
C PHE A 290 5.44 -7.64 17.43
N PRO A 291 6.35 -6.70 17.75
CA PRO A 291 6.79 -6.50 19.12
C PRO A 291 5.59 -6.16 20.03
N GLU A 292 5.40 -6.90 21.13
CA GLU A 292 4.19 -6.80 21.96
C GLU A 292 4.32 -5.79 23.10
N ASP A 293 5.49 -5.74 23.72
CA ASP A 293 5.72 -4.94 24.92
C ASP A 293 7.04 -4.13 24.87
N LYS A 294 7.31 -3.38 25.94
CA LYS A 294 8.51 -2.55 26.03
C LYS A 294 9.82 -3.35 25.97
N GLU A 295 9.83 -4.55 26.50
CA GLU A 295 11.04 -5.39 26.51
C GLU A 295 11.26 -6.03 25.13
N ASP A 296 10.21 -6.34 24.39
CA ASP A 296 10.32 -6.77 23.00
C ASP A 296 10.91 -5.67 22.13
N TRP A 297 10.39 -4.45 22.25
CA TRP A 297 10.94 -3.30 21.55
C TRP A 297 12.40 -3.02 21.90
N LYS A 298 12.81 -3.20 23.16
CA LYS A 298 14.19 -3.06 23.60
C LYS A 298 15.09 -4.13 22.96
N ARG A 299 14.64 -5.38 22.91
CA ARG A 299 15.37 -6.47 22.23
C ARG A 299 15.49 -6.20 20.75
N PHE A 300 14.42 -5.78 20.11
CA PHE A 300 14.39 -5.47 18.69
C PHE A 300 15.31 -4.31 18.33
N ASN A 301 15.25 -3.20 19.07
CA ASN A 301 16.20 -2.09 18.89
C ASN A 301 17.66 -2.52 19.08
N ASN A 302 17.97 -3.37 20.08
CA ASN A 302 19.30 -3.90 20.27
C ASN A 302 19.79 -4.78 19.12
N PHE A 303 18.91 -5.65 18.61
CA PHE A 303 19.18 -6.47 17.43
C PHE A 303 19.51 -5.61 16.21
N LEU A 304 18.69 -4.61 15.89
CA LEU A 304 18.89 -3.74 14.73
C LEU A 304 20.21 -2.94 14.80
N ARG A 305 20.60 -2.44 16.00
CA ARG A 305 21.93 -1.81 16.19
C ARG A 305 23.08 -2.74 15.89
N LYS A 306 22.95 -4.01 16.30
CA LYS A 306 24.00 -5.01 16.04
C LYS A 306 24.06 -5.38 14.57
N LEU A 307 22.91 -5.49 13.94
CA LEU A 307 22.78 -5.82 12.52
C LEU A 307 23.40 -4.71 11.64
N ASP A 308 23.03 -3.45 11.86
CA ASP A 308 23.60 -2.30 11.15
C ASP A 308 25.13 -2.27 11.27
N LYS A 309 25.65 -2.45 12.47
CA LYS A 309 27.09 -2.50 12.69
C LYS A 309 27.78 -3.65 11.96
N ALA A 310 27.09 -4.79 11.79
CA ALA A 310 27.63 -5.99 11.14
C ALA A 310 27.51 -5.95 9.61
N MET A 311 26.61 -5.15 9.08
CA MET A 311 26.31 -5.05 7.64
C MET A 311 26.30 -3.59 7.13
N PRO A 312 27.36 -2.79 7.32
CA PRO A 312 27.34 -1.35 7.05
C PRO A 312 27.15 -0.97 5.58
N ASP A 313 27.40 -1.91 4.67
CA ASP A 313 27.31 -1.71 3.22
C ASP A 313 26.10 -2.44 2.59
N LYS A 314 25.18 -2.95 3.42
CA LYS A 314 23.99 -3.69 2.98
C LYS A 314 22.72 -2.94 3.33
N ILE A 315 21.70 -3.09 2.50
CA ILE A 315 20.38 -2.53 2.76
C ILE A 315 19.75 -3.24 3.97
N ILE A 316 19.29 -2.48 4.93
CA ILE A 316 18.46 -2.96 6.04
C ILE A 316 17.07 -2.37 5.88
N SER A 317 16.09 -3.24 5.64
CA SER A 317 14.69 -2.87 5.54
C SER A 317 13.82 -3.62 6.56
N LEU A 318 12.66 -3.09 6.86
CA LEU A 318 11.72 -3.67 7.80
C LEU A 318 10.30 -3.57 7.28
N ALA A 319 9.56 -4.69 7.26
CA ALA A 319 8.10 -4.64 7.17
C ALA A 319 7.54 -4.18 8.52
N ILE A 320 6.76 -3.10 8.53
CA ILE A 320 6.19 -2.54 9.75
C ILE A 320 4.70 -2.25 9.61
N ALA A 321 3.98 -2.47 10.71
CA ALA A 321 2.62 -1.95 10.84
C ALA A 321 2.63 -0.48 11.31
N PRO A 322 1.70 0.38 10.84
CA PRO A 322 1.71 1.80 11.19
C PRO A 322 1.09 2.10 12.58
N TRP A 323 1.41 1.30 13.57
CA TRP A 323 0.93 1.50 14.96
C TRP A 323 1.96 1.01 15.97
N ASP A 324 1.94 1.63 17.15
CA ASP A 324 2.79 1.32 18.30
C ASP A 324 4.30 1.27 18.00
N LEU A 325 4.79 2.17 17.15
CA LEU A 325 6.20 2.26 16.77
C LEU A 325 7.01 2.83 17.94
N ARG A 326 8.01 2.08 18.41
CA ARG A 326 8.88 2.45 19.55
C ARG A 326 10.36 2.23 19.22
N PHE A 327 10.75 2.64 18.03
CA PHE A 327 12.15 2.65 17.62
C PHE A 327 12.91 3.77 18.33
N ASP A 328 14.14 3.50 18.71
CA ASP A 328 15.05 4.52 19.20
C ASP A 328 15.59 5.37 18.05
N ASP A 329 15.91 6.65 18.30
CA ASP A 329 16.33 7.61 17.25
C ASP A 329 17.59 7.17 16.47
N ASP A 330 18.50 6.45 17.10
CA ASP A 330 19.71 5.92 16.47
C ASP A 330 19.38 4.71 15.59
N VAL A 331 18.42 3.89 15.98
CA VAL A 331 17.93 2.74 15.19
C VAL A 331 17.18 3.21 13.94
N ILE A 332 16.34 4.24 14.05
CA ILE A 332 15.68 4.84 12.89
C ILE A 332 16.71 5.29 11.83
N LYS A 333 17.85 5.80 12.25
CA LYS A 333 18.94 6.23 11.35
C LYS A 333 19.73 5.07 10.75
N ALA A 334 19.73 3.92 11.41
CA ALA A 334 20.40 2.71 10.98
C ALA A 334 19.56 1.90 9.96
N ILE A 335 18.26 2.16 9.89
CA ILE A 335 17.35 1.53 8.93
C ILE A 335 17.31 2.35 7.64
N ASP A 336 17.59 1.71 6.50
CA ASP A 336 17.57 2.38 5.21
C ASP A 336 16.16 2.70 4.75
N ARG A 337 15.20 1.78 5.01
CA ARG A 337 13.80 1.93 4.63
C ARG A 337 12.86 1.05 5.44
N VAL A 338 11.59 1.43 5.44
CA VAL A 338 10.50 0.66 6.04
C VAL A 338 9.40 0.42 5.03
N GLU A 339 9.04 -0.82 4.86
CA GLU A 339 7.90 -1.30 4.10
C GLU A 339 6.65 -1.21 4.97
N VAL A 340 5.92 -0.09 4.87
CA VAL A 340 4.76 0.11 5.73
C VAL A 340 3.57 -0.68 5.21
N MET A 341 3.13 -1.68 5.95
CA MET A 341 1.99 -2.54 5.63
C MET A 341 0.67 -1.77 5.74
N LEU A 342 0.26 -1.12 4.65
CA LEU A 342 -0.93 -0.28 4.56
C LEU A 342 -2.16 -1.03 4.05
N TYR A 343 -2.27 -2.28 4.45
CA TYR A 343 -3.34 -3.21 4.10
C TYR A 343 -3.85 -3.94 5.34
N ASP A 344 -4.90 -4.73 5.19
CA ASP A 344 -5.61 -5.42 6.28
C ASP A 344 -6.12 -4.50 7.40
N MET A 345 -6.19 -3.20 7.12
CA MET A 345 -6.74 -2.16 7.99
C MET A 345 -8.20 -1.91 7.61
N PHE A 346 -9.11 -2.72 8.14
CA PHE A 346 -10.50 -2.73 7.73
C PHE A 346 -11.29 -1.51 8.23
N THR A 347 -12.06 -0.91 7.32
CA THR A 347 -13.09 0.09 7.66
C THR A 347 -14.31 -0.57 8.32
N ALA A 348 -15.29 0.26 8.72
CA ALA A 348 -16.55 -0.24 9.25
C ALA A 348 -17.31 -1.13 8.24
N HIS A 349 -17.12 -0.88 6.93
CA HIS A 349 -17.74 -1.65 5.84
C HIS A 349 -16.92 -2.88 5.43
N GLY A 350 -15.81 -3.17 6.09
CA GLY A 350 -14.94 -4.30 5.76
C GLY A 350 -13.99 -4.05 4.58
N TYR A 351 -13.84 -2.80 4.14
CA TYR A 351 -12.90 -2.46 3.09
C TYR A 351 -11.50 -2.33 3.70
N HIS A 352 -10.52 -2.98 3.10
CA HIS A 352 -9.13 -2.86 3.53
C HIS A 352 -8.33 -1.99 2.57
N SER A 353 -7.26 -1.34 3.06
CA SER A 353 -6.34 -0.56 2.23
C SER A 353 -7.02 0.53 1.36
N ILE A 354 -8.06 1.22 1.88
CA ILE A 354 -8.63 2.38 1.19
C ILE A 354 -7.64 3.56 1.23
N PHE A 355 -7.79 4.53 0.32
CA PHE A 355 -6.88 5.66 0.18
C PHE A 355 -6.68 6.44 1.51
N SER A 356 -7.76 6.75 2.23
CA SER A 356 -7.66 7.51 3.47
C SER A 356 -6.95 6.76 4.61
N THR A 357 -7.10 5.44 4.70
CA THR A 357 -6.34 4.63 5.68
C THR A 357 -4.87 4.56 5.32
N THR A 358 -4.56 4.48 4.03
CA THR A 358 -3.18 4.52 3.52
C THR A 358 -2.48 5.83 3.92
N VAL A 359 -3.08 6.98 3.63
CA VAL A 359 -2.54 8.30 4.03
C VAL A 359 -2.36 8.40 5.55
N ASN A 360 -3.30 7.92 6.32
CA ASN A 360 -3.20 7.91 7.78
C ASN A 360 -2.05 7.03 8.28
N GLY A 361 -1.83 5.88 7.68
CA GLY A 361 -0.72 5.00 8.02
C GLY A 361 0.64 5.62 7.73
N VAL A 362 0.84 6.21 6.55
CA VAL A 362 2.05 6.98 6.21
C VAL A 362 2.31 8.08 7.25
N ASN A 363 1.29 8.87 7.61
CA ASN A 363 1.45 9.91 8.62
C ASN A 363 1.84 9.37 10.00
N LYS A 364 1.39 8.16 10.36
CA LYS A 364 1.79 7.51 11.61
C LYS A 364 3.26 7.07 11.55
N ALA A 365 3.74 6.52 10.44
CA ALA A 365 5.15 6.18 10.26
C ALA A 365 6.04 7.43 10.35
N ILE A 366 5.67 8.53 9.70
CA ILE A 366 6.37 9.82 9.82
C ILE A 366 6.38 10.30 11.28
N LYS A 367 5.24 10.21 11.98
CA LYS A 367 5.16 10.56 13.41
C LYS A 367 5.99 9.62 14.28
N GLY A 368 6.18 8.38 13.87
CA GLY A 368 7.05 7.38 14.51
C GLY A 368 8.54 7.69 14.35
N GLY A 369 8.90 8.70 13.55
CA GLY A 369 10.27 9.20 13.40
C GLY A 369 10.89 8.97 12.02
N PHE A 370 10.28 8.17 11.15
CA PHE A 370 10.81 7.91 9.81
C PHE A 370 10.65 9.12 8.89
N SER A 371 11.67 9.41 8.11
CA SER A 371 11.58 10.41 7.05
C SER A 371 10.73 9.88 5.88
N PRO A 372 10.10 10.75 5.09
CA PRO A 372 9.35 10.31 3.90
C PRO A 372 10.18 9.43 2.96
N GLU A 373 11.45 9.74 2.76
CA GLU A 373 12.37 9.00 1.89
C GLU A 373 12.67 7.57 2.37
N GLN A 374 12.50 7.30 3.67
CA GLN A 374 12.65 5.96 4.24
C GLN A 374 11.39 5.11 4.09
N ILE A 375 10.23 5.70 3.74
CA ILE A 375 8.95 5.01 3.72
C ILE A 375 8.66 4.46 2.32
N ASP A 376 8.43 3.16 2.23
CA ASP A 376 7.85 2.49 1.09
C ASP A 376 6.38 2.15 1.39
N LEU A 377 5.47 2.66 0.55
CA LEU A 377 4.03 2.54 0.73
C LEU A 377 3.56 1.14 0.34
N GLY A 378 3.06 0.36 1.30
CA GLY A 378 2.59 -1.01 1.08
C GLY A 378 1.26 -1.09 0.33
N LEU A 379 1.25 -1.89 -0.73
CA LEU A 379 0.09 -2.19 -1.56
C LEU A 379 -0.26 -3.68 -1.49
N PRO A 380 -1.54 -4.04 -1.26
CA PRO A 380 -2.00 -5.40 -1.45
C PRO A 380 -2.32 -5.65 -2.93
N PHE A 381 -1.71 -6.65 -3.52
CA PHE A 381 -2.11 -7.19 -4.82
C PHE A 381 -3.02 -8.42 -4.65
N TYR A 382 -3.79 -8.40 -3.57
CA TYR A 382 -4.75 -9.43 -3.20
C TYR A 382 -6.04 -8.82 -2.67
N SER A 383 -7.09 -9.61 -2.62
CA SER A 383 -8.39 -9.22 -2.08
C SER A 383 -8.55 -9.59 -0.61
N ARG A 384 -9.45 -8.87 0.06
CA ARG A 384 -10.03 -9.31 1.33
C ARG A 384 -11.55 -9.29 1.27
N PRO A 385 -12.22 -10.29 1.87
CA PRO A 385 -13.66 -10.30 1.95
C PRO A 385 -14.18 -9.22 2.91
N THR A 386 -15.26 -8.56 2.52
CA THR A 386 -15.84 -7.47 3.33
C THR A 386 -16.42 -7.93 4.67
N ASN A 387 -16.67 -9.23 4.83
CA ASN A 387 -17.05 -9.83 6.11
C ASN A 387 -15.86 -10.11 7.04
N ARG A 388 -14.63 -9.75 6.63
CA ARG A 388 -13.37 -9.87 7.39
C ARG A 388 -12.98 -11.31 7.75
N LEU A 389 -13.46 -12.30 7.01
CA LEU A 389 -12.96 -13.67 7.15
C LEU A 389 -11.50 -13.75 6.67
N GLY A 390 -10.78 -14.74 7.14
CA GLY A 390 -9.33 -14.84 6.94
C GLY A 390 -8.85 -15.28 5.55
N TYR A 391 -9.77 -15.55 4.59
CA TYR A 391 -9.39 -15.92 3.24
C TYR A 391 -9.08 -14.69 2.36
N TRP A 392 -8.36 -14.90 1.27
CA TRP A 392 -7.97 -13.87 0.31
C TRP A 392 -7.80 -14.49 -1.08
N GLY A 393 -7.82 -13.67 -2.11
CA GLY A 393 -7.60 -14.10 -3.48
C GLY A 393 -6.61 -13.19 -4.19
N ASN A 394 -5.74 -13.78 -5.02
CA ASN A 394 -4.79 -13.02 -5.83
C ASN A 394 -5.53 -12.13 -6.83
N TYR A 395 -5.00 -10.95 -7.10
CA TYR A 395 -5.61 -10.01 -8.04
C TYR A 395 -5.82 -10.63 -9.43
N ASN A 396 -4.85 -11.41 -9.94
CA ASN A 396 -4.92 -12.05 -11.27
C ASN A 396 -6.03 -13.10 -11.40
N GLN A 397 -6.52 -13.70 -10.29
CA GLN A 397 -7.65 -14.65 -10.39
C GLN A 397 -8.98 -13.99 -10.71
N PHE A 398 -9.08 -12.66 -10.59
CA PHE A 398 -10.30 -11.90 -10.89
C PHE A 398 -10.43 -11.49 -12.36
N GLY A 399 -9.49 -11.84 -13.21
CA GLY A 399 -9.46 -11.48 -14.62
C GLY A 399 -10.82 -11.62 -15.31
N GLY A 400 -11.20 -10.64 -16.14
CA GLY A 400 -12.50 -10.54 -16.79
C GLY A 400 -13.67 -10.08 -15.90
N LYS A 401 -13.43 -9.89 -14.59
CA LYS A 401 -14.41 -9.37 -13.60
C LYS A 401 -13.97 -8.04 -13.00
N ILE A 402 -12.74 -7.63 -13.26
CA ILE A 402 -12.16 -6.36 -12.82
C ILE A 402 -12.20 -5.34 -13.94
N ASP A 403 -12.24 -4.09 -13.57
CA ASP A 403 -12.03 -2.94 -14.45
C ASP A 403 -11.07 -1.96 -13.81
N ARG A 404 -10.79 -0.86 -14.50
CA ARG A 404 -9.84 0.15 -14.06
C ARG A 404 -10.20 0.79 -12.71
N TYR A 405 -11.49 0.87 -12.36
CA TYR A 405 -11.99 1.75 -11.29
C TYR A 405 -12.62 1.01 -10.11
N THR A 406 -13.12 -0.20 -10.32
CA THR A 406 -13.91 -0.94 -9.33
C THR A 406 -13.00 -1.60 -8.30
N ASN A 407 -13.18 -1.24 -7.02
CA ASN A 407 -12.48 -1.85 -5.90
C ASN A 407 -13.32 -2.94 -5.19
N LEU A 408 -14.64 -2.98 -5.41
CA LEU A 408 -15.52 -3.94 -4.78
C LEU A 408 -16.04 -4.95 -5.79
N ILE A 409 -15.63 -6.21 -5.67
CA ILE A 409 -15.94 -7.27 -6.61
C ILE A 409 -16.94 -8.26 -6.00
N TYR A 410 -18.00 -8.56 -6.76
CA TYR A 410 -19.01 -9.57 -6.41
C TYR A 410 -18.83 -10.79 -7.31
N PHE A 411 -18.37 -11.91 -6.75
CA PHE A 411 -18.31 -13.15 -7.50
C PHE A 411 -18.30 -14.38 -6.58
N ASN A 412 -18.71 -15.51 -7.12
CA ASN A 412 -18.67 -16.80 -6.44
C ASN A 412 -17.47 -17.56 -6.99
N ASP A 413 -16.50 -17.82 -6.15
CA ASP A 413 -15.30 -18.58 -6.45
C ASP A 413 -14.77 -19.23 -5.17
N PHE A 414 -13.61 -19.86 -5.26
CA PHE A 414 -12.92 -20.44 -4.15
C PHE A 414 -11.62 -19.69 -3.87
N ASP A 415 -11.23 -19.59 -2.61
CA ASP A 415 -9.92 -19.10 -2.22
C ASP A 415 -8.81 -20.11 -2.61
N HIS A 416 -7.56 -19.75 -2.35
CA HIS A 416 -6.42 -20.64 -2.63
C HIS A 416 -6.44 -21.95 -1.84
N ASP A 417 -7.16 -22.01 -0.72
CA ASP A 417 -7.37 -23.22 0.10
C ASP A 417 -8.61 -24.03 -0.34
N GLY A 418 -9.33 -23.59 -1.38
CA GLY A 418 -10.53 -24.23 -1.89
C GLY A 418 -11.79 -23.97 -1.07
N ASN A 419 -11.83 -22.93 -0.21
CA ASN A 419 -13.03 -22.55 0.51
C ASN A 419 -13.86 -21.56 -0.32
N PRO A 420 -15.21 -21.65 -0.28
CA PRO A 420 -16.06 -20.74 -1.06
C PRO A 420 -15.95 -19.29 -0.57
N MET A 421 -15.66 -18.38 -1.49
CA MET A 421 -15.70 -16.93 -1.25
C MET A 421 -17.14 -16.44 -1.35
N THR A 422 -17.79 -16.22 -0.20
CA THR A 422 -19.23 -15.91 -0.11
C THR A 422 -19.56 -14.45 0.11
N ALA A 423 -18.55 -13.62 0.38
CA ALA A 423 -18.69 -12.18 0.57
C ALA A 423 -18.09 -11.40 -0.61
N PRO A 424 -18.55 -10.15 -0.86
CA PRO A 424 -17.89 -9.26 -1.78
C PRO A 424 -16.40 -9.12 -1.40
N GLN A 425 -15.54 -9.10 -2.42
CA GLN A 425 -14.08 -8.95 -2.27
C GLN A 425 -13.70 -7.49 -2.50
N TYR A 426 -12.92 -6.92 -1.59
CA TYR A 426 -12.29 -5.62 -1.80
C TYR A 426 -10.87 -5.81 -2.32
N ILE A 427 -10.55 -5.12 -3.41
CA ILE A 427 -9.22 -5.05 -4.02
C ILE A 427 -8.74 -3.60 -4.10
N ASN A 428 -7.50 -3.39 -4.48
CA ASN A 428 -7.06 -2.11 -5.01
C ASN A 428 -7.10 -2.18 -6.55
N SER A 429 -7.99 -1.41 -7.16
CA SER A 429 -8.10 -1.29 -8.61
C SER A 429 -6.87 -0.60 -9.22
N VAL A 430 -6.71 -0.69 -10.54
CA VAL A 430 -5.70 0.05 -11.30
C VAL A 430 -5.69 1.53 -10.92
N GLN A 431 -6.87 2.16 -10.81
CA GLN A 431 -6.98 3.57 -10.45
C GLN A 431 -6.58 3.84 -8.99
N MET A 432 -6.94 2.97 -8.06
CA MET A 432 -6.53 3.09 -6.65
C MET A 432 -5.01 2.99 -6.51
N VAL A 433 -4.36 2.09 -7.25
CA VAL A 433 -2.91 1.97 -7.28
C VAL A 433 -2.26 3.21 -7.89
N ALA A 434 -2.82 3.74 -8.99
CA ALA A 434 -2.36 4.99 -9.59
C ALA A 434 -2.47 6.19 -8.63
N ASP A 435 -3.59 6.32 -7.92
CA ASP A 435 -3.81 7.38 -6.93
C ASP A 435 -2.79 7.31 -5.78
N LYS A 436 -2.54 6.11 -5.26
CA LYS A 436 -1.58 5.88 -4.17
C LYS A 436 -0.15 6.11 -4.63
N THR A 437 0.18 5.74 -5.87
CA THR A 437 1.51 6.00 -6.46
C THR A 437 1.73 7.51 -6.65
N ALA A 438 0.73 8.22 -7.19
CA ALA A 438 0.80 9.67 -7.32
C ALA A 438 0.96 10.35 -5.94
N PHE A 439 0.22 9.88 -4.92
CA PHE A 439 0.36 10.36 -3.55
C PHE A 439 1.76 10.10 -2.99
N ALA A 440 2.32 8.91 -3.17
CA ALA A 440 3.68 8.58 -2.71
C ALA A 440 4.73 9.54 -3.31
N ILE A 441 4.64 9.81 -4.61
CA ILE A 441 5.51 10.75 -5.32
C ILE A 441 5.34 12.18 -4.77
N ASP A 442 4.11 12.66 -4.64
CA ASP A 442 3.81 14.02 -4.18
C ASP A 442 4.18 14.24 -2.70
N ALA A 443 4.06 13.19 -1.87
CA ALA A 443 4.47 13.21 -0.47
C ALA A 443 5.98 13.02 -0.27
N GLY A 444 6.74 12.77 -1.34
CA GLY A 444 8.19 12.55 -1.30
C GLY A 444 8.59 11.24 -0.63
N LEU A 445 7.73 10.21 -0.71
CA LEU A 445 8.05 8.89 -0.18
C LEU A 445 9.20 8.25 -0.97
N GLY A 446 9.91 7.34 -0.32
CA GLY A 446 11.01 6.60 -0.91
C GLY A 446 10.58 5.60 -1.95
N GLY A 447 9.45 4.91 -1.74
CA GLY A 447 9.02 3.86 -2.65
C GLY A 447 7.60 3.35 -2.46
N MET A 448 7.34 2.29 -3.21
CA MET A 448 6.15 1.45 -3.13
C MET A 448 6.59 0.02 -2.79
N MET A 449 5.92 -0.63 -1.86
CA MET A 449 6.11 -2.05 -1.56
C MET A 449 4.88 -2.85 -1.96
N ILE A 450 5.08 -4.01 -2.55
CA ILE A 450 4.02 -4.85 -3.09
C ILE A 450 3.99 -6.21 -2.38
N TRP A 451 2.85 -6.55 -1.78
CA TRP A 451 2.54 -7.88 -1.32
C TRP A 451 1.48 -8.52 -2.22
N HIS A 452 1.82 -9.52 -3.07
CA HIS A 452 3.16 -9.94 -3.46
C HIS A 452 3.22 -10.08 -5.00
N TYR A 453 4.40 -10.29 -5.56
CA TYR A 453 4.68 -10.25 -7.00
C TYR A 453 3.75 -11.13 -7.84
N SER A 454 3.56 -12.39 -7.44
CA SER A 454 2.80 -13.38 -8.22
C SER A 454 1.28 -13.11 -8.27
N CYS A 455 0.81 -12.09 -7.56
CA CYS A 455 -0.62 -11.76 -7.53
C CYS A 455 -1.10 -10.92 -8.72
N ASP A 456 -0.18 -10.28 -9.47
CA ASP A 456 -0.57 -9.37 -10.55
C ASP A 456 -0.84 -10.09 -11.88
N LEU A 457 -1.46 -9.37 -12.79
CA LEU A 457 -1.57 -9.73 -14.21
C LEU A 457 -0.24 -9.52 -14.94
N PRO A 458 -0.02 -10.14 -16.11
CA PRO A 458 1.14 -9.86 -16.94
C PRO A 458 1.29 -8.37 -17.28
N TYR A 459 2.53 -7.87 -17.42
CA TYR A 459 2.81 -6.44 -17.59
C TYR A 459 2.16 -5.79 -18.82
N ASP A 460 1.91 -6.55 -19.87
CA ASP A 460 1.24 -6.08 -21.10
C ASP A 460 -0.29 -6.01 -20.97
N ASP A 461 -0.87 -6.52 -19.91
CA ASP A 461 -2.29 -6.33 -19.61
C ASP A 461 -2.56 -4.88 -19.14
N GLU A 462 -3.59 -4.24 -19.69
CA GLU A 462 -3.96 -2.87 -19.32
C GLU A 462 -4.48 -2.73 -17.88
N LEU A 463 -4.82 -3.85 -17.25
CA LEU A 463 -5.24 -3.92 -15.85
C LEU A 463 -4.12 -4.36 -14.90
N SER A 464 -2.87 -4.51 -15.36
CA SER A 464 -1.73 -4.79 -14.49
C SER A 464 -1.49 -3.64 -13.51
N LEU A 465 -1.31 -3.99 -12.23
CA LEU A 465 -1.06 -3.03 -11.16
C LEU A 465 0.39 -2.52 -11.19
N PHE A 466 1.36 -3.34 -11.58
CA PHE A 466 2.74 -2.88 -11.83
C PHE A 466 2.81 -1.88 -12.98
N LYS A 467 2.04 -2.13 -14.04
CA LYS A 467 1.90 -1.17 -15.13
C LYS A 467 1.30 0.15 -14.65
N ALA A 468 0.28 0.11 -13.79
CA ALA A 468 -0.31 1.31 -13.20
C ALA A 468 0.71 2.15 -12.42
N ILE A 469 1.58 1.52 -11.65
CA ILE A 469 2.69 2.20 -10.94
C ILE A 469 3.62 2.86 -11.96
N THR A 470 4.08 2.14 -12.97
CA THR A 470 5.05 2.63 -13.97
C THR A 470 4.47 3.76 -14.80
N ASP A 471 3.23 3.64 -15.26
CA ASP A 471 2.54 4.68 -16.04
C ASP A 471 2.36 5.95 -15.21
N THR A 472 2.00 5.81 -13.92
CA THR A 472 1.87 6.94 -13.01
C THR A 472 3.22 7.63 -12.74
N LYS A 473 4.30 6.86 -12.50
CA LYS A 473 5.65 7.41 -12.37
C LYS A 473 6.03 8.23 -13.61
N THR A 474 5.79 7.67 -14.79
CA THR A 474 6.08 8.34 -16.07
C THR A 474 5.26 9.62 -16.23
N ALA A 475 3.98 9.57 -15.96
CA ALA A 475 3.09 10.72 -16.08
C ALA A 475 3.39 11.84 -15.07
N LYS A 476 3.96 11.50 -13.90
CA LYS A 476 4.34 12.47 -12.86
C LYS A 476 5.72 13.08 -13.07
N GLN A 477 6.55 12.54 -13.97
CA GLN A 477 7.87 13.13 -14.27
C GLN A 477 7.73 14.50 -14.93
N LYS A 478 8.68 15.40 -14.62
CA LYS A 478 8.84 16.70 -15.30
C LYS A 478 9.57 16.55 -16.63
#